data_f4c9c7d96c0fe9d7c350834008dfab9e
#
_entry.id   f4c9c7d96c0fe9d7c350834008dfab9e
#
_cell.length_a   1.000
_cell.length_b   1.000
_cell.length_c   1.000
_cell.angle_alpha   90.00
_cell.angle_beta   90.00
_cell.angle_gamma   90.00
#
_symmetry.space_group_name_H-M   'P 1'
#
loop_
_entity.id
_entity.type
_entity.pdbx_description
1 polymer ?
#
loop_
_entity_poly.entity_id
_entity_poly.type
_entity_poly.pdbx_seq_one_letter_code
_entity_poly.pdbx_strand_id
1 'polypeptide(L)'
;MSVSGPTLDATDPIALAEFYERLLGWPIVRREGPRSGNPPSDGWAMLRAPAGDMKIEVQWEPHYRPPVWPSVAGEQVMMVHLDIGVDDLDCGVRWALAQGARLAEHQPQHDVRVMLDPEGHPFCLFPDDTL
;
A
#
# COMPACT_ATOMS: atom_id res chain seq x y z
N MET A 1 14.23 17.63 12.49
CA MET A 1 13.05 16.80 12.27
C MET A 1 12.95 16.48 10.79
N SER A 2 12.57 15.24 10.43
CA SER A 2 12.32 14.84 9.04
C SER A 2 11.11 13.91 9.03
N VAL A 3 10.33 13.92 7.92
CA VAL A 3 9.25 12.98 7.71
C VAL A 3 9.84 11.73 7.05
N SER A 4 9.60 10.57 7.64
CA SER A 4 10.07 9.29 7.08
C SER A 4 9.19 8.83 5.91
N GLY A 5 7.90 8.81 6.10
CA GLY A 5 6.91 8.39 5.14
C GLY A 5 5.62 7.89 5.81
N PRO A 6 4.66 7.38 5.04
CA PRO A 6 3.44 6.82 5.61
C PRO A 6 3.70 5.48 6.29
N THR A 7 2.88 5.17 7.28
CA THR A 7 2.78 3.85 7.90
C THR A 7 1.38 3.30 7.64
N LEU A 8 1.30 2.10 7.08
CA LEU A 8 0.05 1.40 6.77
C LEU A 8 -0.24 0.35 7.85
N ASP A 9 -1.46 0.35 8.34
CA ASP A 9 -1.94 -0.68 9.26
C ASP A 9 -2.35 -1.94 8.49
N ALA A 10 -2.14 -3.10 9.08
CA ALA A 10 -2.43 -4.37 8.43
C ALA A 10 -2.73 -5.47 9.43
N THR A 11 -3.45 -6.49 8.99
CA THR A 11 -3.61 -7.74 9.75
C THR A 11 -2.39 -8.64 9.63
N ASP A 12 -1.68 -8.56 8.49
CA ASP A 12 -0.43 -9.26 8.21
C ASP A 12 0.58 -8.28 7.59
N PRO A 13 1.30 -7.51 8.40
CA PRO A 13 2.19 -6.46 7.90
C PRO A 13 3.35 -6.98 7.07
N ILE A 14 3.89 -8.15 7.38
CA ILE A 14 5.01 -8.70 6.61
C ILE A 14 4.57 -9.08 5.20
N ALA A 15 3.42 -9.73 5.05
CA ALA A 15 2.87 -10.06 3.74
C ALA A 15 2.55 -8.79 2.93
N LEU A 16 2.02 -7.74 3.59
CA LEU A 16 1.77 -6.46 2.93
C LEU A 16 3.07 -5.78 2.48
N ALA A 17 4.10 -5.80 3.31
CA ALA A 17 5.42 -5.28 2.93
C ALA A 17 5.99 -6.01 1.71
N GLU A 18 5.89 -7.33 1.67
CA GLU A 18 6.36 -8.15 0.54
C GLU A 18 5.59 -7.83 -0.74
N PHE A 19 4.29 -7.52 -0.65
CA PHE A 19 3.50 -7.03 -1.77
C PHE A 19 4.08 -5.72 -2.32
N TYR A 20 4.30 -4.72 -1.46
CA TYR A 20 4.86 -3.43 -1.89
C TYR A 20 6.31 -3.54 -2.37
N GLU A 21 7.10 -4.47 -1.81
CA GLU A 21 8.44 -4.77 -2.33
C GLU A 21 8.38 -5.23 -3.78
N ARG A 22 7.45 -6.13 -4.12
CA ARG A 22 7.27 -6.59 -5.50
C ARG A 22 6.69 -5.50 -6.39
N LEU A 23 5.68 -4.78 -5.90
CA LEU A 23 4.99 -3.75 -6.68
C LEU A 23 5.93 -2.61 -7.08
N LEU A 24 6.66 -2.07 -6.11
CA LEU A 24 7.47 -0.87 -6.27
C LEU A 24 8.94 -1.16 -6.63
N GLY A 25 9.40 -2.39 -6.41
CA GLY A 25 10.82 -2.70 -6.50
C GLY A 25 11.64 -2.06 -5.37
N TRP A 26 11.01 -1.68 -4.27
CA TRP A 26 11.67 -1.09 -3.11
C TRP A 26 12.03 -2.19 -2.12
N PRO A 27 13.31 -2.30 -1.70
CA PRO A 27 13.70 -3.34 -0.77
C PRO A 27 13.11 -3.11 0.63
N ILE A 28 12.73 -4.21 1.28
CA ILE A 28 12.48 -4.23 2.71
C ILE A 28 13.84 -4.10 3.41
N VAL A 29 14.07 -2.98 4.09
CA VAL A 29 15.36 -2.69 4.75
C VAL A 29 15.36 -3.04 6.23
N ARG A 30 14.18 -3.18 6.83
CA ARG A 30 14.03 -3.64 8.22
C ARG A 30 12.72 -4.39 8.36
N ARG A 31 12.73 -5.42 9.20
CA ARG A 31 11.53 -6.12 9.65
C ARG A 31 11.69 -6.61 11.08
N GLU A 32 10.59 -6.63 11.81
CA GLU A 32 10.52 -7.14 13.17
C GLU A 32 9.37 -8.15 13.25
N GLY A 33 9.62 -9.24 13.93
CA GLY A 33 8.63 -10.27 14.18
C GLY A 33 7.67 -9.92 15.31
N PRO A 34 6.83 -10.90 15.70
CA PRO A 34 5.83 -10.68 16.75
C PRO A 34 6.45 -10.26 18.06
N ARG A 35 5.81 -9.28 18.71
CA ARG A 35 6.15 -8.91 20.09
C ARG A 35 5.69 -9.99 21.06
N SER A 36 6.35 -10.10 22.21
CA SER A 36 6.02 -11.06 23.24
C SER A 36 4.53 -10.94 23.66
N GLY A 37 3.82 -12.06 23.68
CA GLY A 37 2.40 -12.12 24.05
C GLY A 37 1.44 -11.83 22.91
N ASN A 38 1.92 -11.42 21.75
CA ASN A 38 1.10 -11.13 20.57
C ASN A 38 1.03 -12.33 19.60
N PRO A 39 0.01 -12.41 18.74
CA PRO A 39 -0.11 -13.50 17.78
C PRO A 39 1.01 -13.48 16.72
N PRO A 40 1.21 -14.58 15.98
CA PRO A 40 2.24 -14.68 14.93
C PRO A 40 2.09 -13.65 13.81
N SER A 41 0.90 -13.06 13.63
CA SER A 41 0.63 -12.01 12.66
C SER A 41 1.14 -10.63 13.05
N ASP A 42 1.52 -10.43 14.32
CA ASP A 42 2.14 -9.18 14.76
C ASP A 42 3.50 -8.99 14.09
N GLY A 43 3.83 -7.77 13.78
CA GLY A 43 5.11 -7.41 13.17
C GLY A 43 5.12 -6.01 12.60
N TRP A 44 6.27 -5.67 12.05
CA TRP A 44 6.51 -4.40 11.42
C TRP A 44 7.56 -4.56 10.33
N ALA A 45 7.46 -3.77 9.28
CA ALA A 45 8.49 -3.72 8.24
C ALA A 45 8.62 -2.31 7.67
N MET A 46 9.78 -2.03 7.11
CA MET A 46 10.09 -0.77 6.46
C MET A 46 10.68 -1.03 5.08
N LEU A 47 10.07 -0.43 4.06
CA LEU A 47 10.62 -0.35 2.72
C LEU A 47 11.26 1.03 2.50
N ARG A 48 12.31 1.08 1.70
CA ARG A 48 12.97 2.33 1.36
C ARG A 48 13.12 2.47 -0.15
N ALA A 49 12.78 3.66 -0.67
CA ALA A 49 13.01 3.97 -2.07
C ALA A 49 14.51 3.82 -2.43
N PRO A 50 14.84 3.20 -3.58
CA PRO A 50 16.23 3.09 -4.04
C PRO A 50 16.89 4.44 -4.28
N ALA A 51 16.10 5.45 -4.63
CA ALA A 51 16.53 6.83 -4.80
C ALA A 51 15.71 7.76 -3.91
N GLY A 52 16.36 8.69 -3.24
CA GLY A 52 15.72 9.58 -2.29
C GLY A 52 15.57 8.96 -0.90
N ASP A 53 14.77 9.62 -0.06
CA ASP A 53 14.65 9.25 1.36
C ASP A 53 13.27 8.74 1.76
N MET A 54 12.36 8.57 0.79
CA MET A 54 11.01 8.10 1.09
C MET A 54 11.03 6.66 1.59
N LYS A 55 10.23 6.42 2.62
CA LYS A 55 10.00 5.10 3.18
C LYS A 55 8.51 4.83 3.24
N ILE A 56 8.15 3.56 3.20
CA ILE A 56 6.82 3.06 3.50
C ILE A 56 7.00 2.05 4.64
N GLU A 57 6.26 2.25 5.70
CA GLU A 57 6.25 1.32 6.82
C GLU A 57 4.91 0.59 6.86
N VAL A 58 4.91 -0.60 7.40
CA VAL A 58 3.71 -1.40 7.66
C VAL A 58 3.77 -1.91 9.08
N GLN A 59 2.62 -1.88 9.77
CA GLN A 59 2.54 -2.32 11.15
C GLN A 59 1.29 -3.15 11.39
N TRP A 60 1.36 -4.06 12.35
CA TRP A 60 0.20 -4.82 12.78
C TRP A 60 -0.77 -3.95 13.58
N GLU A 61 -2.06 -4.03 13.20
CA GLU A 61 -3.16 -3.41 13.94
C GLU A 61 -4.24 -4.47 14.21
N PRO A 62 -4.49 -4.86 15.47
CA PRO A 62 -5.43 -5.93 15.79
C PRO A 62 -6.88 -5.59 15.43
N HIS A 63 -7.23 -4.31 15.34
CA HIS A 63 -8.57 -3.84 15.00
C HIS A 63 -8.66 -3.29 13.58
N TYR A 64 -7.68 -3.61 12.74
CA TYR A 64 -7.69 -3.15 11.35
C TYR A 64 -8.96 -3.59 10.62
N ARG A 65 -9.58 -2.62 9.95
CA ARG A 65 -10.65 -2.84 8.98
C ARG A 65 -10.31 -2.10 7.69
N PRO A 66 -10.47 -2.74 6.52
CA PRO A 66 -10.17 -2.07 5.27
C PRO A 66 -11.11 -0.88 5.05
N PRO A 67 -10.61 0.21 4.46
CA PRO A 67 -11.48 1.31 4.03
C PRO A 67 -12.53 0.83 3.03
N VAL A 68 -13.72 1.41 3.11
CA VAL A 68 -14.79 1.16 2.13
C VAL A 68 -14.62 2.13 0.98
N TRP A 69 -14.50 1.59 -0.24
CA TRP A 69 -14.37 2.40 -1.44
C TRP A 69 -15.45 2.04 -2.48
N PRO A 70 -16.22 3.01 -3.05
CA PRO A 70 -16.24 4.42 -2.64
C PRO A 70 -16.72 4.62 -1.21
N SER A 71 -16.38 5.76 -0.60
CA SER A 71 -16.69 6.02 0.80
C SER A 71 -18.20 6.03 1.05
N VAL A 72 -18.58 5.48 2.21
CA VAL A 72 -19.98 5.43 2.69
C VAL A 72 -20.00 6.02 4.09
N ALA A 73 -20.98 6.88 4.36
CA ALA A 73 -21.15 7.49 5.67
C ALA A 73 -21.30 6.42 6.76
N GLY A 74 -20.58 6.58 7.86
CA GLY A 74 -20.57 5.64 8.98
C GLY A 74 -19.64 4.44 8.83
N GLU A 75 -19.05 4.24 7.65
CA GLU A 75 -18.06 3.18 7.40
C GLU A 75 -16.64 3.72 7.50
N GLN A 76 -15.67 2.80 7.54
CA GLN A 76 -14.25 3.16 7.56
C GLN A 76 -13.89 3.89 6.26
N VAL A 77 -13.39 5.12 6.36
CA VAL A 77 -12.97 5.89 5.19
C VAL A 77 -11.45 5.80 5.01
N MET A 78 -11.03 5.89 3.76
CA MET A 78 -9.64 6.09 3.40
C MET A 78 -9.23 7.51 3.79
N MET A 79 -8.28 7.66 4.71
CA MET A 79 -7.80 8.97 5.17
C MET A 79 -6.53 9.43 4.45
N VAL A 80 -5.72 8.48 4.04
CA VAL A 80 -4.48 8.68 3.27
C VAL A 80 -4.36 7.54 2.28
N HIS A 81 -3.87 7.81 1.09
CA HIS A 81 -3.56 6.78 0.10
C HIS A 81 -2.26 7.11 -0.64
N LEU A 82 -1.69 6.10 -1.28
CA LEU A 82 -0.51 6.29 -2.12
C LEU A 82 -0.95 6.62 -3.54
N ASP A 83 -0.32 7.62 -4.13
CA ASP A 83 -0.37 7.89 -5.57
C ASP A 83 0.94 7.41 -6.18
N ILE A 84 0.85 6.48 -7.14
CA ILE A 84 2.01 5.84 -7.76
C ILE A 84 2.02 6.20 -9.24
N GLY A 85 3.07 6.93 -9.65
CA GLY A 85 3.28 7.26 -11.06
C GLY A 85 3.75 6.06 -11.85
N VAL A 86 3.25 5.91 -13.07
CA VAL A 86 3.62 4.85 -14.01
C VAL A 86 3.83 5.44 -15.41
N ASP A 87 4.70 4.82 -16.21
CA ASP A 87 4.92 5.24 -17.60
C ASP A 87 3.69 5.02 -18.49
N ASP A 88 3.04 3.89 -18.29
CA ASP A 88 1.83 3.47 -19.04
C ASP A 88 0.81 2.90 -18.05
N LEU A 89 -0.38 3.49 -18.06
CA LEU A 89 -1.42 3.14 -17.07
C LEU A 89 -1.89 1.70 -17.20
N ASP A 90 -2.11 1.20 -18.41
CA ASP A 90 -2.59 -0.16 -18.64
C ASP A 90 -1.53 -1.20 -18.25
N CYS A 91 -0.26 -0.90 -18.53
CA CYS A 91 0.86 -1.74 -18.08
C CYS A 91 0.98 -1.74 -16.55
N GLY A 92 0.84 -0.56 -15.93
CA GLY A 92 0.85 -0.43 -14.48
C GLY A 92 -0.25 -1.24 -13.79
N VAL A 93 -1.48 -1.17 -14.33
CA VAL A 93 -2.61 -1.97 -13.82
C VAL A 93 -2.32 -3.47 -13.94
N ARG A 94 -1.88 -3.94 -15.11
CA ARG A 94 -1.53 -5.36 -15.30
C ARG A 94 -0.44 -5.82 -14.34
N TRP A 95 0.57 -4.99 -14.14
CA TRP A 95 1.64 -5.28 -13.18
C TRP A 95 1.11 -5.39 -11.76
N ALA A 96 0.30 -4.42 -11.31
CA ALA A 96 -0.27 -4.43 -9.97
C ALA A 96 -1.15 -5.67 -9.73
N LEU A 97 -1.99 -6.03 -10.71
CA LEU A 97 -2.80 -7.25 -10.64
C LEU A 97 -1.92 -8.51 -10.52
N ALA A 98 -0.84 -8.58 -11.28
CA ALA A 98 0.10 -9.71 -11.23
C ALA A 98 0.79 -9.83 -9.86
N GLN A 99 0.95 -8.71 -9.13
CA GLN A 99 1.54 -8.73 -7.79
C GLN A 99 0.52 -9.06 -6.68
N GLY A 100 -0.77 -9.09 -6.97
CA GLY A 100 -1.80 -9.43 -6.00
C GLY A 100 -2.75 -8.29 -5.64
N ALA A 101 -2.64 -7.13 -6.28
CA ALA A 101 -3.64 -6.07 -6.15
C ALA A 101 -4.94 -6.44 -6.85
N ARG A 102 -6.00 -5.71 -6.52
CA ARG A 102 -7.29 -5.79 -7.21
C ARG A 102 -7.63 -4.45 -7.81
N LEU A 103 -8.32 -4.44 -8.94
CA LEU A 103 -8.88 -3.22 -9.52
C LEU A 103 -10.18 -2.89 -8.79
N ALA A 104 -10.31 -1.68 -8.27
CA ALA A 104 -11.57 -1.24 -7.67
C ALA A 104 -12.66 -1.11 -8.74
N GLU A 105 -13.91 -1.43 -8.37
CA GLU A 105 -15.05 -1.30 -9.29
C GLU A 105 -15.31 0.16 -9.63
N HIS A 106 -15.31 1.04 -8.62
CA HIS A 106 -15.57 2.45 -8.81
C HIS A 106 -14.30 3.20 -9.23
N GLN A 107 -14.33 3.77 -10.43
CA GLN A 107 -13.22 4.52 -11.04
C GLN A 107 -13.69 5.94 -11.35
N PRO A 108 -13.48 6.92 -10.44
CA PRO A 108 -14.02 8.26 -10.60
C PRO A 108 -13.34 9.11 -11.69
N GLN A 109 -12.12 8.71 -12.08
CA GLN A 109 -11.31 9.48 -13.02
C GLN A 109 -10.94 8.64 -14.24
N HIS A 110 -10.88 9.31 -15.39
CA HIS A 110 -10.57 8.69 -16.67
C HIS A 110 -9.08 8.25 -16.78
N ASP A 111 -8.17 9.04 -16.22
CA ASP A 111 -6.71 8.88 -16.33
C ASP A 111 -6.02 8.41 -15.05
N VAL A 112 -6.81 7.99 -14.05
CA VAL A 112 -6.31 7.40 -12.82
C VAL A 112 -7.00 6.04 -12.61
N ARG A 113 -6.31 5.09 -12.03
CA ARG A 113 -6.91 3.81 -11.63
C ARG A 113 -6.76 3.61 -10.14
N VAL A 114 -7.90 3.43 -9.48
CA VAL A 114 -7.96 3.05 -8.09
C VAL A 114 -7.76 1.54 -7.99
N MET A 115 -6.74 1.14 -7.28
CA MET A 115 -6.41 -0.25 -6.98
C MET A 115 -6.59 -0.50 -5.50
N LEU A 116 -6.72 -1.76 -5.12
CA LEU A 116 -6.76 -2.19 -3.72
C LEU A 116 -5.58 -3.14 -3.47
N ASP A 117 -4.83 -2.86 -2.41
CA ASP A 117 -3.77 -3.77 -1.98
C ASP A 117 -4.34 -5.03 -1.30
N PRO A 118 -3.54 -6.04 -0.94
CA PRO A 118 -4.03 -7.28 -0.33
C PRO A 118 -4.80 -7.09 0.99
N GLU A 119 -4.57 -5.99 1.69
CA GLU A 119 -5.31 -5.63 2.91
C GLU A 119 -6.53 -4.74 2.63
N GLY A 120 -6.75 -4.33 1.39
CA GLY A 120 -7.87 -3.50 0.98
C GLY A 120 -7.63 -2.00 1.07
N HIS A 121 -6.39 -1.53 1.27
CA HIS A 121 -6.10 -0.11 1.16
C HIS A 121 -6.23 0.32 -0.30
N PRO A 122 -7.03 1.35 -0.61
CA PRO A 122 -6.99 1.97 -1.91
C PRO A 122 -5.66 2.66 -2.17
N PHE A 123 -5.14 2.52 -3.39
CA PHE A 123 -4.04 3.32 -3.91
C PHE A 123 -4.31 3.64 -5.37
N CYS A 124 -3.68 4.68 -5.88
CA CYS A 124 -3.92 5.14 -7.24
C CYS A 124 -2.69 4.93 -8.12
N LEU A 125 -2.95 4.53 -9.36
CA LEU A 125 -1.97 4.56 -10.44
C LEU A 125 -2.34 5.70 -11.38
N PHE A 126 -1.37 6.49 -11.79
CA PHE A 126 -1.56 7.59 -12.75
C PHE A 126 -0.39 7.67 -13.72
N PRO A 127 -0.61 8.13 -14.97
CA PRO A 127 0.49 8.36 -15.90
C PRO A 127 1.37 9.50 -15.38
N ASP A 128 2.65 9.25 -15.23
CA ASP A 128 3.61 10.26 -14.80
C ASP A 128 4.68 10.41 -15.89
N ASP A 129 4.62 11.49 -16.64
CA ASP A 129 5.53 11.81 -17.73
C ASP A 129 6.87 12.38 -17.24
N THR A 130 7.06 12.47 -15.92
CA THR A 130 8.33 12.89 -15.30
C THR A 130 9.23 11.72 -14.89
N LEU A 131 8.76 10.50 -15.06
CA LEU A 131 9.52 9.28 -14.73
C LEU A 131 10.63 9.00 -15.73
#